data_74ec1638992d4f03e43049a25bc1c45a
#
_entry.id   74ec1638992d4f03e43049a25bc1c45a
#
_cell.length_a   1.000
_cell.length_b   1.000
_cell.length_c   1.000
_cell.angle_alpha   90.00
_cell.angle_beta   90.00
_cell.angle_gamma   90.00
#
_symmetry.space_group_name_H-M   'P 1'
#
loop_
_entity.id
_entity.type
_entity.pdbx_description
1 polymer ?
#
loop_
_entity_poly.entity_id
_entity_poly.type
_entity_poly.pdbx_seq_one_letter_code
_entity_poly.pdbx_strand_id
1 'polypeptide(L)'
;RDTDRSRGLGDVYKRQNYHKRNKRYIHEAMRFDLLKEDPYKGERFSRGKHAIRKYLTAEELKKVKDAQIDSETICRVRDLFVFQAYTGIAYADLAKFDFKHELQKRGDKYVILDARVKTDENYFIVLLSPAMEILRKYDFVLPKITNQQYNLRLKIVADYAGFDRNLTVHMARHTFATMCLNNGVKMENVSKMLGHTNVRTTQQYAKAVSYTHLRAHETDQYL
;
A
#
# COMPACT_ATOMS: atom_id res chain seq x y z
N ARG A 1 -23.61 -16.56 -9.32
CA ARG A 1 -22.57 -17.46 -9.91
C ARG A 1 -21.15 -16.89 -9.84
N ASP A 2 -20.96 -15.59 -9.55
CA ASP A 2 -19.61 -14.96 -9.46
C ASP A 2 -18.95 -15.08 -8.07
N THR A 3 -19.69 -15.41 -7.04
CA THR A 3 -19.16 -15.57 -5.67
C THR A 3 -18.27 -16.80 -5.50
N ASP A 4 -18.41 -17.81 -6.35
CA ASP A 4 -17.66 -19.06 -6.25
C ASP A 4 -16.22 -18.97 -6.81
N ARG A 5 -16.00 -18.11 -7.83
CA ARG A 5 -14.67 -17.87 -8.40
C ARG A 5 -13.73 -17.10 -7.46
N SER A 6 -14.26 -16.18 -6.65
CA SER A 6 -13.45 -15.41 -5.69
C SER A 6 -13.01 -16.24 -4.49
N ARG A 7 -13.83 -17.21 -4.05
CA ARG A 7 -13.46 -18.17 -3.01
C ARG A 7 -12.34 -19.11 -3.48
N GLY A 8 -12.42 -19.61 -4.72
CA GLY A 8 -11.39 -20.50 -5.27
C GLY A 8 -10.00 -19.85 -5.39
N LEU A 9 -9.90 -18.56 -5.77
CA LEU A 9 -8.64 -17.83 -5.88
C LEU A 9 -8.00 -17.58 -4.51
N GLY A 10 -8.79 -17.30 -3.47
CA GLY A 10 -8.32 -17.17 -2.09
C GLY A 10 -7.74 -18.48 -1.55
N ASP A 11 -8.35 -19.59 -1.87
CA ASP A 11 -7.90 -20.92 -1.43
C ASP A 11 -6.62 -21.38 -2.14
N VAL A 12 -6.48 -21.08 -3.44
CA VAL A 12 -5.23 -21.34 -4.20
C VAL A 12 -4.06 -20.55 -3.60
N TYR A 13 -4.27 -19.26 -3.29
CA TYR A 13 -3.24 -18.42 -2.68
C TYR A 13 -2.85 -18.91 -1.27
N LYS A 14 -3.82 -19.32 -0.44
CA LYS A 14 -3.57 -19.89 0.87
C LYS A 14 -2.79 -21.19 0.75
N ARG A 15 -3.18 -22.11 -0.14
CA ARG A 15 -2.45 -23.36 -0.40
C ARG A 15 -1.00 -23.11 -0.79
N GLN A 16 -0.74 -22.18 -1.71
CA GLN A 16 0.62 -21.80 -2.11
C GLN A 16 1.49 -21.28 -0.96
N ASN A 17 0.91 -20.51 -0.05
CA ASN A 17 1.63 -20.02 1.13
C ASN A 17 1.92 -21.16 2.12
N TYR A 18 1.00 -22.12 2.29
CA TYR A 18 1.26 -23.31 3.09
C TYR A 18 2.38 -24.16 2.49
N HIS A 19 2.37 -24.42 1.20
CA HIS A 19 3.43 -25.15 0.51
C HIS A 19 4.80 -24.46 0.62
N LYS A 20 4.86 -23.12 0.51
CA LYS A 20 6.11 -22.39 0.72
C LYS A 20 6.67 -22.54 2.14
N ARG A 21 5.79 -22.52 3.14
CA ARG A 21 6.20 -22.73 4.54
C ARG A 21 6.64 -24.17 4.77
N ASN A 22 5.89 -25.14 4.26
CA ASN A 22 6.23 -26.55 4.38
C ASN A 22 7.57 -26.87 3.72
N LYS A 23 7.84 -26.36 2.52
CA LYS A 23 9.15 -26.52 1.86
C LYS A 23 10.31 -26.06 2.73
N ARG A 24 10.16 -24.97 3.48
CA ARG A 24 11.21 -24.50 4.39
C ARG A 24 11.51 -25.54 5.48
N TYR A 25 10.46 -26.08 6.12
CA TYR A 25 10.63 -27.11 7.16
C TYR A 25 11.18 -28.42 6.60
N ILE A 26 10.77 -28.82 5.39
CA ILE A 26 11.29 -29.99 4.70
C ILE A 26 12.78 -29.84 4.38
N HIS A 27 13.20 -28.70 3.85
CA HIS A 27 14.62 -28.42 3.62
C HIS A 27 15.43 -28.43 4.92
N GLU A 28 14.84 -27.95 6.02
CA GLU A 28 15.48 -27.98 7.32
C GLU A 28 15.57 -29.42 7.87
N ALA A 29 14.52 -30.21 7.73
CA ALA A 29 14.52 -31.66 8.10
C ALA A 29 15.54 -32.45 7.27
N MET A 30 15.68 -32.18 5.97
CA MET A 30 16.71 -32.77 5.12
C MET A 30 18.12 -32.38 5.57
N ARG A 31 18.33 -31.13 5.98
CA ARG A 31 19.61 -30.64 6.50
C ARG A 31 20.05 -31.34 7.78
N PHE A 32 19.09 -31.80 8.58
CA PHE A 32 19.34 -32.59 9.81
C PHE A 32 19.24 -34.09 9.61
N ASP A 33 19.26 -34.59 8.36
CA ASP A 33 19.11 -35.98 8.00
C ASP A 33 17.86 -36.71 8.55
N LEU A 34 16.86 -35.91 8.96
CA LEU A 34 15.56 -36.41 9.41
C LEU A 34 14.66 -36.86 8.25
N LEU A 35 14.97 -36.37 7.03
CA LEU A 35 14.24 -36.70 5.79
C LEU A 35 15.27 -36.98 4.69
N LYS A 36 15.20 -38.17 4.08
CA LYS A 36 16.15 -38.60 3.05
C LYS A 36 15.83 -38.04 1.66
N GLU A 37 14.56 -37.83 1.36
CA GLU A 37 14.12 -37.34 0.04
C GLU A 37 13.18 -36.15 0.18
N ASP A 38 13.27 -35.23 -0.78
CA ASP A 38 12.35 -34.06 -0.87
C ASP A 38 10.99 -34.55 -1.41
N PRO A 39 9.91 -34.57 -0.61
CA PRO A 39 8.58 -34.95 -1.08
C PRO A 39 8.01 -33.98 -2.13
N TYR A 40 8.65 -32.81 -2.32
CA TYR A 40 8.30 -31.84 -3.37
C TYR A 40 9.19 -31.97 -4.61
N LYS A 41 10.03 -33.00 -4.70
CA LYS A 41 10.89 -33.24 -5.87
C LYS A 41 10.01 -33.47 -7.10
N GLY A 42 10.16 -32.63 -8.11
CA GLY A 42 9.37 -32.70 -9.34
C GLY A 42 8.04 -31.92 -9.33
N GLU A 43 7.55 -31.53 -8.14
CA GLU A 43 6.30 -30.77 -8.05
C GLU A 43 6.47 -29.30 -8.45
N ARG A 44 5.75 -28.87 -9.49
CA ARG A 44 5.70 -27.49 -9.94
C ARG A 44 4.36 -26.86 -9.55
N PHE A 45 4.38 -26.02 -8.52
CA PHE A 45 3.21 -25.24 -8.17
C PHE A 45 3.11 -24.01 -9.06
N SER A 46 2.02 -23.90 -9.81
CA SER A 46 1.72 -22.71 -10.62
C SER A 46 1.73 -21.47 -9.74
N ARG A 47 2.51 -20.46 -10.11
CA ARG A 47 2.36 -19.12 -9.53
C ARG A 47 1.09 -18.55 -10.11
N GLY A 48 0.02 -18.48 -9.31
CA GLY A 48 -1.23 -17.83 -9.72
C GLY A 48 -0.97 -16.45 -10.31
N LYS A 49 -1.86 -15.98 -11.17
CA LYS A 49 -1.78 -14.61 -11.73
C LYS A 49 -1.68 -13.61 -10.59
N HIS A 50 -0.71 -12.70 -10.66
CA HIS A 50 -0.63 -11.61 -9.68
C HIS A 50 -1.90 -10.77 -9.75
N ALA A 51 -2.62 -10.65 -8.65
CA ALA A 51 -3.75 -9.75 -8.58
C ALA A 51 -3.27 -8.32 -8.87
N ILE A 52 -3.97 -7.63 -9.78
CA ILE A 52 -3.72 -6.21 -10.05
C ILE A 52 -3.96 -5.46 -8.74
N ARG A 53 -2.96 -4.75 -8.27
CA ARG A 53 -3.07 -3.99 -7.03
C ARG A 53 -3.96 -2.79 -7.25
N LYS A 54 -5.01 -2.69 -6.44
CA LYS A 54 -5.95 -1.56 -6.48
C LYS A 54 -5.28 -0.32 -5.89
N TYR A 55 -5.43 0.80 -6.57
CA TYR A 55 -5.01 2.14 -6.14
C TYR A 55 -6.13 3.13 -6.47
N LEU A 56 -6.04 4.35 -5.97
CA LEU A 56 -6.96 5.44 -6.31
C LEU A 56 -6.32 6.34 -7.37
N THR A 57 -7.12 6.80 -8.33
CA THR A 57 -6.75 7.92 -9.20
C THR A 57 -6.71 9.22 -8.40
N ALA A 58 -6.16 10.29 -8.97
CA ALA A 58 -6.15 11.61 -8.32
C ALA A 58 -7.57 12.11 -8.02
N GLU A 59 -8.51 11.88 -8.95
CA GLU A 59 -9.92 12.25 -8.79
C GLU A 59 -10.61 11.42 -7.70
N GLU A 60 -10.33 10.12 -7.66
CA GLU A 60 -10.86 9.23 -6.61
C GLU A 60 -10.31 9.62 -5.23
N LEU A 61 -9.00 9.95 -5.14
CA LEU A 61 -8.42 10.43 -3.89
C LEU A 61 -9.04 11.76 -3.46
N LYS A 62 -9.34 12.65 -4.41
CA LYS A 62 -10.06 13.89 -4.16
C LYS A 62 -11.46 13.62 -3.61
N LYS A 63 -12.22 12.67 -4.19
CA LYS A 63 -13.54 12.25 -3.65
C LYS A 63 -13.44 11.77 -2.20
N VAL A 64 -12.41 10.99 -1.86
CA VAL A 64 -12.18 10.58 -0.47
C VAL A 64 -11.90 11.78 0.42
N LYS A 65 -11.01 12.69 0.00
CA LYS A 65 -10.65 13.89 0.76
C LYS A 65 -11.88 14.79 1.04
N ASP A 66 -12.73 14.98 0.03
CA ASP A 66 -13.84 15.90 0.05
C ASP A 66 -15.16 15.28 0.58
N ALA A 67 -15.15 13.97 0.90
CA ALA A 67 -16.31 13.26 1.40
C ALA A 67 -16.87 13.92 2.67
N GLN A 68 -18.16 14.23 2.65
CA GLN A 68 -18.86 14.80 3.78
C GLN A 68 -19.23 13.68 4.75
N ILE A 69 -18.64 13.67 5.92
CA ILE A 69 -18.77 12.61 6.92
C ILE A 69 -19.20 13.23 8.24
N ASP A 70 -20.33 12.82 8.78
CA ASP A 70 -20.87 13.39 10.01
C ASP A 70 -20.13 12.90 11.27
N SER A 71 -19.52 11.73 11.22
CA SER A 71 -18.81 11.12 12.35
C SER A 71 -17.36 11.62 12.41
N GLU A 72 -17.01 12.32 13.49
CA GLU A 72 -15.62 12.76 13.74
C GLU A 72 -14.62 11.59 13.73
N THR A 73 -15.00 10.45 14.29
CA THR A 73 -14.15 9.24 14.30
C THR A 73 -13.85 8.75 12.88
N ILE A 74 -14.84 8.79 11.98
CA ILE A 74 -14.65 8.38 10.59
C ILE A 74 -13.89 9.47 9.81
N CYS A 75 -14.11 10.76 10.10
CA CYS A 75 -13.29 11.86 9.57
C CYS A 75 -11.81 11.68 9.89
N ARG A 76 -11.47 11.31 11.13
CA ARG A 76 -10.07 11.03 11.52
C ARG A 76 -9.48 9.88 10.73
N VAL A 77 -10.24 8.85 10.43
CA VAL A 77 -9.82 7.70 9.60
C VAL A 77 -9.61 8.11 8.14
N ARG A 78 -10.53 8.91 7.57
CA ARG A 78 -10.39 9.50 6.24
C ARG A 78 -9.11 10.33 6.12
N ASP A 79 -8.89 11.23 7.07
CA ASP A 79 -7.72 12.12 7.07
C ASP A 79 -6.41 11.33 7.17
N LEU A 80 -6.38 10.30 8.02
CA LEU A 80 -5.23 9.41 8.14
C LEU A 80 -4.94 8.67 6.82
N PHE A 81 -5.98 8.20 6.12
CA PHE A 81 -5.85 7.56 4.81
C PHE A 81 -5.32 8.54 3.75
N VAL A 82 -5.87 9.75 3.70
CA VAL A 82 -5.42 10.81 2.79
C VAL A 82 -3.97 11.17 3.08
N PHE A 83 -3.58 11.33 4.35
CA PHE A 83 -2.19 11.53 4.74
C PHE A 83 -1.27 10.43 4.22
N GLN A 84 -1.65 9.17 4.41
CA GLN A 84 -0.87 8.04 3.88
C GLN A 84 -0.83 7.99 2.35
N ALA A 85 -1.88 8.42 1.67
CA ALA A 85 -1.92 8.49 0.21
C ALA A 85 -1.00 9.59 -0.35
N TYR A 86 -0.73 10.66 0.42
CA TYR A 86 0.21 11.72 0.02
C TYR A 86 1.64 11.51 0.52
N THR A 87 1.88 10.57 1.41
CA THR A 87 3.22 10.32 1.97
C THR A 87 3.77 8.93 1.63
N GLY A 88 2.89 7.97 1.35
CA GLY A 88 3.28 6.58 1.13
C GLY A 88 3.80 5.87 2.38
N ILE A 89 3.78 6.52 3.56
CA ILE A 89 4.27 5.93 4.81
C ILE A 89 3.49 4.66 5.15
N ALA A 90 4.16 3.60 5.57
CA ALA A 90 3.47 2.39 5.95
C ALA A 90 2.84 2.53 7.34
N TYR A 91 1.79 1.76 7.58
CA TYR A 91 1.05 1.82 8.85
C TYR A 91 1.95 1.64 10.09
N ALA A 92 2.89 0.70 10.06
CA ALA A 92 3.78 0.46 11.20
C ALA A 92 4.69 1.66 11.48
N ASP A 93 5.23 2.26 10.40
CA ASP A 93 6.11 3.43 10.49
C ASP A 93 5.31 4.67 10.94
N LEU A 94 4.08 4.85 10.41
CA LEU A 94 3.15 5.90 10.80
C LEU A 94 2.81 5.85 12.30
N ALA A 95 2.60 4.64 12.85
CA ALA A 95 2.27 4.45 14.25
C ALA A 95 3.45 4.72 15.20
N LYS A 96 4.70 4.60 14.70
CA LYS A 96 5.94 4.80 15.46
C LYS A 96 6.40 6.25 15.43
N PHE A 97 6.32 6.91 14.26
CA PHE A 97 6.94 8.20 14.00
C PHE A 97 6.32 9.34 14.83
N ASP A 98 7.17 10.13 15.50
CA ASP A 98 6.77 11.33 16.24
C ASP A 98 6.86 12.57 15.33
N PHE A 99 5.74 12.93 14.70
CA PHE A 99 5.67 14.07 13.79
C PHE A 99 5.95 15.42 14.47
N LYS A 100 5.80 15.49 15.79
CA LYS A 100 6.03 16.73 16.54
C LYS A 100 7.52 17.00 16.76
N HIS A 101 8.32 15.97 17.00
CA HIS A 101 9.71 16.09 17.39
C HIS A 101 10.72 15.60 16.33
N GLU A 102 10.33 14.64 15.49
CA GLU A 102 11.25 14.01 14.53
C GLU A 102 11.15 14.60 13.12
N LEU A 103 10.16 15.47 12.86
CA LEU A 103 9.98 16.09 11.55
C LEU A 103 11.12 17.10 11.28
N GLN A 104 11.83 16.92 10.18
CA GLN A 104 12.94 17.80 9.81
C GLN A 104 12.52 18.86 8.80
N LYS A 105 12.99 20.09 8.99
CA LYS A 105 12.82 21.17 8.00
C LYS A 105 14.05 21.22 7.10
N ARG A 106 13.85 21.14 5.78
CA ARG A 106 14.90 21.29 4.77
C ARG A 106 14.49 22.37 3.77
N GLY A 107 15.09 23.54 3.88
CA GLY A 107 14.67 24.74 3.13
C GLY A 107 13.25 25.16 3.52
N ASP A 108 12.38 25.26 2.55
CA ASP A 108 10.95 25.58 2.70
C ASP A 108 10.03 24.36 2.94
N LYS A 109 10.60 23.14 2.90
CA LYS A 109 9.84 21.87 2.99
C LYS A 109 10.13 21.12 4.27
N TYR A 110 9.12 20.37 4.72
CA TYR A 110 9.27 19.39 5.79
C TYR A 110 9.49 18.01 5.20
N VAL A 111 10.33 17.23 5.85
CA VAL A 111 10.70 15.89 5.41
C VAL A 111 10.65 14.90 6.58
N ILE A 112 10.27 13.67 6.27
CA ILE A 112 10.39 12.51 7.15
C ILE A 112 11.64 11.76 6.73
N LEU A 113 12.54 11.52 7.68
CA LEU A 113 13.71 10.66 7.53
C LEU A 113 13.65 9.63 8.64
N ASP A 114 13.48 8.37 8.31
CA ASP A 114 13.42 7.28 9.31
C ASP A 114 13.76 5.94 8.63
N ALA A 115 13.90 4.90 9.42
CA ALA A 115 14.05 3.53 8.96
C ALA A 115 12.74 2.75 9.11
N ARG A 116 12.47 1.88 8.13
CA ARG A 116 11.28 1.03 8.12
C ARG A 116 11.28 0.05 9.28
N VAL A 117 10.22 0.03 10.09
CA VAL A 117 10.02 -0.94 11.20
C VAL A 117 10.16 -2.39 10.74
N LYS A 118 9.77 -2.71 9.51
CA LYS A 118 9.76 -4.09 9.01
C LYS A 118 11.09 -4.54 8.41
N THR A 119 11.86 -3.66 7.79
CA THR A 119 13.02 -4.01 6.95
C THR A 119 14.29 -3.28 7.31
N ASP A 120 14.22 -2.34 8.24
CA ASP A 120 15.31 -1.43 8.64
C ASP A 120 15.91 -0.61 7.47
N GLU A 121 15.17 -0.51 6.37
CA GLU A 121 15.57 0.28 5.21
C GLU A 121 15.23 1.75 5.42
N ASN A 122 16.21 2.62 5.22
CA ASN A 122 16.00 4.05 5.29
C ASN A 122 15.01 4.53 4.21
N TYR A 123 14.13 5.43 4.58
CA TYR A 123 13.23 6.09 3.65
C TYR A 123 13.22 7.60 3.86
N PHE A 124 12.89 8.29 2.79
CA PHE A 124 12.84 9.74 2.75
C PHE A 124 11.54 10.19 2.08
N ILE A 125 10.74 11.00 2.77
CA ILE A 125 9.47 11.50 2.26
C ILE A 125 9.44 13.02 2.40
N VAL A 126 9.21 13.73 1.29
CA VAL A 126 8.92 15.16 1.31
C VAL A 126 7.42 15.35 1.55
N LEU A 127 7.08 16.14 2.57
CA LEU A 127 5.68 16.42 2.88
C LEU A 127 5.12 17.49 1.93
N LEU A 128 4.11 17.09 1.17
CA LEU A 128 3.36 17.97 0.29
C LEU A 128 2.27 18.73 1.08
N SER A 129 1.75 19.82 0.51
CA SER A 129 0.74 20.67 1.15
C SER A 129 -0.45 19.90 1.74
N PRO A 130 -1.07 18.92 1.04
CA PRO A 130 -2.21 18.19 1.62
C PRO A 130 -1.85 17.37 2.87
N ALA A 131 -0.63 16.82 2.93
CA ALA A 131 -0.17 16.10 4.12
C ALA A 131 0.12 17.08 5.27
N MET A 132 0.70 18.24 4.97
CA MET A 132 0.96 19.28 5.97
C MET A 132 -0.34 19.91 6.53
N GLU A 133 -1.37 20.07 5.72
CA GLU A 133 -2.71 20.51 6.17
C GLU A 133 -3.27 19.56 7.22
N ILE A 134 -3.16 18.25 6.99
CA ILE A 134 -3.62 17.24 7.93
C ILE A 134 -2.77 17.27 9.22
N LEU A 135 -1.45 17.36 9.14
CA LEU A 135 -0.60 17.46 10.32
C LEU A 135 -0.96 18.69 11.17
N ARG A 136 -1.15 19.85 10.55
CA ARG A 136 -1.57 21.07 11.26
C ARG A 136 -2.95 20.93 11.90
N LYS A 137 -3.90 20.28 11.22
CA LYS A 137 -5.24 20.01 11.76
C LYS A 137 -5.19 19.23 13.06
N TYR A 138 -4.22 18.32 13.21
CA TYR A 138 -4.04 17.45 14.39
C TYR A 138 -2.88 17.88 15.30
N ASP A 139 -2.42 19.12 15.19
CA ASP A 139 -1.27 19.64 15.98
C ASP A 139 -0.07 18.69 15.96
N PHE A 140 0.22 18.13 14.78
CA PHE A 140 1.29 17.15 14.54
C PHE A 140 1.17 15.83 15.35
N VAL A 141 0.00 15.54 15.90
CA VAL A 141 -0.30 14.30 16.61
C VAL A 141 -1.39 13.54 15.88
N LEU A 142 -1.01 12.67 14.96
CA LEU A 142 -1.99 11.92 14.17
C LEU A 142 -2.78 10.91 15.02
N PRO A 143 -4.05 10.63 14.65
CA PRO A 143 -4.89 9.69 15.37
C PRO A 143 -4.26 8.29 15.40
N LYS A 144 -4.20 7.68 16.59
CA LYS A 144 -3.75 6.29 16.76
C LYS A 144 -4.95 5.35 16.62
N ILE A 145 -4.81 4.34 15.77
CA ILE A 145 -5.85 3.34 15.50
C ILE A 145 -5.18 2.00 15.18
N THR A 146 -5.74 0.89 15.63
CA THR A 146 -5.21 -0.42 15.26
C THR A 146 -5.45 -0.72 13.78
N ASN A 147 -4.56 -1.48 13.14
CA ASN A 147 -4.67 -1.79 11.71
C ASN A 147 -6.00 -2.46 11.35
N GLN A 148 -6.52 -3.31 12.24
CA GLN A 148 -7.80 -3.98 12.06
C GLN A 148 -8.96 -2.97 12.06
N GLN A 149 -9.03 -2.10 13.06
CA GLN A 149 -10.06 -1.05 13.17
C GLN A 149 -9.95 -0.04 12.02
N TYR A 150 -8.73 0.27 11.60
CA TYR A 150 -8.49 1.16 10.49
C TYR A 150 -9.11 0.59 9.20
N ASN A 151 -8.78 -0.64 8.82
CA ASN A 151 -9.35 -1.28 7.63
C ASN A 151 -10.87 -1.48 7.74
N LEU A 152 -11.41 -1.73 8.94
CA LEU A 152 -12.86 -1.83 9.13
C LEU A 152 -13.55 -0.49 8.85
N ARG A 153 -13.05 0.61 9.41
CA ARG A 153 -13.64 1.94 9.25
C ARG A 153 -13.40 2.54 7.87
N LEU A 154 -12.34 2.13 7.17
CA LEU A 154 -12.12 2.53 5.78
C LEU A 154 -13.21 2.05 4.83
N LYS A 155 -13.97 1.00 5.16
CA LYS A 155 -15.15 0.60 4.40
C LYS A 155 -16.23 1.68 4.46
N ILE A 156 -16.45 2.24 5.65
CA ILE A 156 -17.42 3.33 5.87
C ILE A 156 -16.97 4.59 5.11
N VAL A 157 -15.67 4.90 5.11
CA VAL A 157 -15.13 6.02 4.31
C VAL A 157 -15.37 5.77 2.82
N ALA A 158 -15.23 4.52 2.34
CA ALA A 158 -15.50 4.17 0.95
C ALA A 158 -16.97 4.42 0.57
N ASP A 159 -17.89 4.03 1.45
CA ASP A 159 -19.33 4.24 1.25
C ASP A 159 -19.66 5.74 1.15
N TYR A 160 -19.13 6.58 2.05
CA TYR A 160 -19.30 8.04 2.00
C TYR A 160 -18.67 8.68 0.75
N ALA A 161 -17.60 8.12 0.24
CA ALA A 161 -16.95 8.58 -0.99
C ALA A 161 -17.62 8.04 -2.28
N GLY A 162 -18.66 7.20 -2.16
CA GLY A 162 -19.41 6.64 -3.28
C GLY A 162 -18.68 5.52 -4.02
N PHE A 163 -17.87 4.71 -3.33
CA PHE A 163 -17.15 3.59 -3.94
C PHE A 163 -17.82 2.25 -3.66
N ASP A 164 -18.02 1.44 -4.71
CA ASP A 164 -18.47 0.04 -4.61
C ASP A 164 -17.35 -0.92 -4.12
N ARG A 165 -16.15 -0.40 -3.89
CA ARG A 165 -14.97 -1.17 -3.48
C ARG A 165 -14.44 -0.71 -2.14
N ASN A 166 -13.99 -1.66 -1.32
CA ASN A 166 -13.38 -1.36 -0.04
C ASN A 166 -12.04 -0.64 -0.21
N LEU A 167 -11.84 0.44 0.55
CA LEU A 167 -10.55 1.05 0.79
C LEU A 167 -9.76 0.20 1.79
N THR A 168 -8.44 0.19 1.65
CA THR A 168 -7.53 -0.49 2.58
C THR A 168 -6.31 0.37 2.86
N VAL A 169 -5.72 0.22 4.02
CA VAL A 169 -4.48 0.93 4.40
C VAL A 169 -3.38 0.77 3.34
N HIS A 170 -3.27 -0.42 2.77
CA HIS A 170 -2.28 -0.71 1.72
C HIS A 170 -2.57 0.02 0.41
N MET A 171 -3.85 0.29 0.12
CA MET A 171 -4.25 1.04 -1.07
C MET A 171 -3.74 2.49 -1.02
N ALA A 172 -3.71 3.15 0.14
CA ALA A 172 -3.14 4.49 0.28
C ALA A 172 -1.69 4.53 -0.22
N ARG A 173 -0.87 3.57 0.21
CA ARG A 173 0.53 3.47 -0.20
C ARG A 173 0.69 3.13 -1.69
N HIS A 174 -0.21 2.32 -2.26
CA HIS A 174 -0.24 2.05 -3.69
C HIS A 174 -0.61 3.29 -4.49
N THR A 175 -1.56 4.07 -4.00
CA THR A 175 -1.96 5.37 -4.56
C THR A 175 -0.78 6.33 -4.61
N PHE A 176 -0.04 6.50 -3.51
CA PHE A 176 1.17 7.30 -3.47
C PHE A 176 2.19 6.89 -4.55
N ALA A 177 2.52 5.59 -4.59
CA ALA A 177 3.49 5.07 -5.55
C ALA A 177 3.08 5.35 -7.01
N THR A 178 1.80 5.10 -7.32
CA THR A 178 1.26 5.32 -8.67
C THR A 178 1.21 6.79 -9.02
N MET A 179 0.79 7.66 -8.08
CA MET A 179 0.82 9.11 -8.28
C MET A 179 2.23 9.64 -8.55
N CYS A 180 3.23 9.20 -7.78
CA CYS A 180 4.62 9.61 -8.01
C CYS A 180 5.09 9.21 -9.42
N LEU A 181 4.84 7.97 -9.84
CA LEU A 181 5.21 7.47 -11.16
C LEU A 181 4.48 8.22 -12.29
N ASN A 182 3.18 8.48 -12.14
CA ASN A 182 2.39 9.26 -13.10
C ASN A 182 2.91 10.71 -13.24
N ASN A 183 3.48 11.27 -12.18
CA ASN A 183 4.10 12.59 -12.19
C ASN A 183 5.61 12.55 -12.57
N GLY A 184 6.08 11.50 -13.19
CA GLY A 184 7.44 11.40 -13.74
C GLY A 184 8.54 11.16 -12.70
N VAL A 185 8.21 10.83 -11.46
CA VAL A 185 9.23 10.48 -10.46
C VAL A 185 9.85 9.13 -10.83
N LYS A 186 11.18 9.08 -10.94
CA LYS A 186 11.91 7.85 -11.29
C LYS A 186 11.59 6.72 -10.29
N MET A 187 11.48 5.50 -10.80
CA MET A 187 11.11 4.31 -10.02
C MET A 187 12.05 4.06 -8.84
N GLU A 188 13.34 4.32 -9.01
CA GLU A 188 14.36 4.19 -7.98
C GLU A 188 14.10 5.15 -6.82
N ASN A 189 13.69 6.38 -7.12
CA ASN A 189 13.34 7.38 -6.11
C ASN A 189 12.07 6.98 -5.36
N VAL A 190 11.02 6.53 -6.09
CA VAL A 190 9.80 6.00 -5.46
C VAL A 190 10.11 4.79 -4.56
N SER A 191 11.02 3.91 -5.01
CA SER A 191 11.48 2.77 -4.22
C SER A 191 12.13 3.20 -2.89
N LYS A 192 13.00 4.23 -2.93
CA LYS A 192 13.64 4.81 -1.74
C LYS A 192 12.63 5.51 -0.84
N MET A 193 11.71 6.31 -1.40
CA MET A 193 10.63 6.97 -0.63
C MET A 193 9.74 5.95 0.09
N LEU A 194 9.53 4.79 -0.51
CA LEU A 194 8.79 3.69 0.10
C LEU A 194 9.64 2.80 1.02
N GLY A 195 10.95 2.95 1.08
CA GLY A 195 11.85 2.06 1.83
C GLY A 195 11.71 0.61 1.36
N HIS A 196 11.76 0.38 0.06
CA HIS A 196 11.77 -0.98 -0.49
C HIS A 196 13.21 -1.47 -0.63
N THR A 197 13.54 -2.59 -0.02
CA THR A 197 14.84 -3.28 -0.15
C THR A 197 15.16 -3.64 -1.61
N ASN A 198 14.13 -3.89 -2.42
CA ASN A 198 14.28 -4.28 -3.82
C ASN A 198 13.35 -3.47 -4.73
N VAL A 199 13.93 -2.81 -5.74
CA VAL A 199 13.20 -2.01 -6.74
C VAL A 199 12.12 -2.84 -7.47
N ARG A 200 12.32 -4.15 -7.62
CA ARG A 200 11.30 -5.06 -8.19
C ARG A 200 9.96 -4.97 -7.46
N THR A 201 9.97 -4.62 -6.18
CA THR A 201 8.73 -4.39 -5.41
C THR A 201 7.99 -3.16 -5.93
N THR A 202 8.70 -2.17 -6.47
CA THR A 202 8.13 -0.95 -7.05
C THR A 202 7.69 -1.16 -8.51
N GLN A 203 8.31 -2.07 -9.28
CA GLN A 203 7.97 -2.37 -10.67
C GLN A 203 6.50 -2.76 -10.88
N GLN A 204 5.87 -3.34 -9.87
CA GLN A 204 4.45 -3.68 -9.94
C GLN A 204 3.52 -2.46 -10.10
N TYR A 205 3.96 -1.27 -9.65
CA TYR A 205 3.23 -0.01 -9.84
C TYR A 205 3.41 0.54 -11.25
N ALA A 206 4.60 0.38 -11.85
CA ALA A 206 4.85 0.80 -13.22
C ALA A 206 3.93 0.09 -14.23
N LYS A 207 3.65 -1.20 -14.01
CA LYS A 207 2.67 -1.92 -14.82
C LYS A 207 1.27 -1.31 -14.74
N ALA A 208 0.86 -0.85 -13.57
CA ALA A 208 -0.43 -0.20 -13.37
C ALA A 208 -0.50 1.15 -14.11
N VAL A 209 0.58 1.92 -14.12
CA VAL A 209 0.71 3.19 -14.86
C VAL A 209 0.60 2.99 -16.36
N SER A 210 1.30 2.00 -16.92
CA SER A 210 1.24 1.69 -18.36
C SER A 210 -0.18 1.34 -18.83
N TYR A 211 -0.96 0.63 -18.02
CA TYR A 211 -2.36 0.32 -18.34
C TYR A 211 -3.27 1.56 -18.34
N THR A 212 -3.01 2.53 -17.47
CA THR A 212 -3.79 3.79 -17.42
C THR A 212 -3.50 4.67 -18.62
N HIS A 213 -2.25 4.76 -19.05
CA HIS A 213 -1.87 5.52 -20.25
C HIS A 213 -2.46 4.89 -21.53
N LEU A 214 -2.42 3.57 -21.67
CA LEU A 214 -3.03 2.87 -22.81
C LEU A 214 -4.55 3.12 -22.89
N ARG A 215 -5.25 3.07 -21.77
CA ARG A 215 -6.71 3.36 -21.73
C ARG A 215 -7.03 4.82 -22.03
N ALA A 216 -6.22 5.77 -21.61
CA ALA A 216 -6.42 7.19 -21.93
C ALA A 216 -6.26 7.44 -23.44
N HIS A 217 -5.27 6.83 -24.09
CA HIS A 217 -5.08 6.91 -25.53
C HIS A 217 -6.16 6.21 -26.34
N GLU A 218 -6.75 5.10 -25.85
CA GLU A 218 -7.86 4.43 -26.52
C GLU A 218 -9.15 5.26 -26.50
N THR A 219 -9.39 6.04 -25.44
CA THR A 219 -10.60 6.92 -25.35
C THR A 219 -10.46 8.18 -26.20
N ASP A 220 -9.24 8.71 -26.41
CA ASP A 220 -9.01 9.88 -27.26
C ASP A 220 -9.07 9.55 -28.76
N GLN A 221 -9.03 8.28 -29.17
CA GLN A 221 -9.17 7.87 -30.58
C GLN A 221 -10.64 7.68 -31.03
N TYR A 222 -11.61 7.79 -30.13
CA TYR A 222 -13.06 7.64 -30.43
C TYR A 222 -13.85 8.92 -30.22
N LEU A 223 -13.21 10.07 -30.08
CA LEU A 223 -13.80 11.42 -30.10
C LEU A 223 -13.30 12.19 -31.33
#